data_607da6f60bc5ca3c2fbf60db722a04c8
#
_entry.id   607da6f60bc5ca3c2fbf60db722a04c8
#
_cell.length_a   1.000
_cell.length_b   1.000
_cell.length_c   1.000
_cell.angle_alpha   90.00
_cell.angle_beta   90.00
_cell.angle_gamma   90.00
#
_symmetry.space_group_name_H-M   'P 1'
#
loop_
_entity.id
_entity.type
_entity.pdbx_description
1 polymer ?
#
loop_
_entity_poly.entity_id
_entity_poly.type
_entity_poly.pdbx_seq_one_letter_code
_entity_poly.pdbx_strand_id
1 'polypeptide(L)'
;MTTTQNTPTKPNAPVKLSECKTLKDFLSHPIILEKVKALVNKNAATFTTSIMQIVNSNTMLKNAVPMSVFNAACMAATLNLPLQNGLGFAYMVPYQRSYKDKDGKWQKVTEAQFQISYKGLIQLAQRSGQFKRLVAVPVYEKQLIEEDPINGYVFDWKQKPEQNEKPIGYYAYFQLVNSFTAELYMTEEEVNQHAQRYSQTYRTYLDKKSRGEKATSVWVDNFDSMALKTVMKLLLSKQAPLSVEMQSAVLADQAVVKDAEKGEFSYVDNNIQDADFTELTVSDEAFEKCKQNIINGETTLQELCDSGMYEFSKEQYDELEKLEKL
;
A
#
# COMPACT_ATOMS: atom_id res chain seq x y z
N MET A 1 -15.78 -33.89 -57.47
CA MET A 1 -15.66 -34.16 -56.02
C MET A 1 -14.34 -33.57 -55.55
N THR A 2 -14.40 -32.36 -55.05
CA THR A 2 -13.21 -31.61 -54.59
C THR A 2 -13.16 -31.74 -53.08
N THR A 3 -12.19 -32.47 -52.57
CA THR A 3 -11.97 -32.68 -51.13
C THR A 3 -11.24 -31.47 -50.58
N THR A 4 -11.92 -30.68 -49.78
CA THR A 4 -11.33 -29.57 -49.01
C THR A 4 -10.55 -30.14 -47.81
N GLN A 5 -9.23 -30.05 -47.85
CA GLN A 5 -8.37 -30.41 -46.71
C GLN A 5 -8.48 -29.29 -45.63
N ASN A 6 -9.07 -29.63 -44.51
CA ASN A 6 -8.99 -28.84 -43.27
C ASN A 6 -7.57 -28.94 -42.70
N THR A 7 -6.80 -27.89 -42.88
CA THR A 7 -5.52 -27.70 -42.19
C THR A 7 -5.79 -27.45 -40.70
N PRO A 8 -5.22 -28.21 -39.76
CA PRO A 8 -5.36 -27.93 -38.34
C PRO A 8 -4.65 -26.63 -38.02
N THR A 9 -5.39 -25.64 -37.51
CA THR A 9 -4.86 -24.41 -36.96
C THR A 9 -3.93 -24.77 -35.80
N LYS A 10 -2.65 -24.37 -35.90
CA LYS A 10 -1.68 -24.46 -34.80
C LYS A 10 -2.28 -23.75 -33.54
N PRO A 11 -2.17 -24.37 -32.34
CA PRO A 11 -2.56 -23.67 -31.14
C PRO A 11 -1.70 -22.40 -31.01
N ASN A 12 -2.39 -21.25 -30.92
CA ASN A 12 -1.73 -19.97 -30.69
C ASN A 12 -0.87 -20.07 -29.42
N ALA A 13 0.41 -19.69 -29.54
CA ALA A 13 1.29 -19.56 -28.39
C ALA A 13 0.62 -18.66 -27.33
N PRO A 14 0.74 -18.99 -26.03
CA PRO A 14 0.09 -18.21 -24.99
C PRO A 14 0.59 -16.75 -25.06
N VAL A 15 -0.35 -15.82 -25.19
CA VAL A 15 -0.10 -14.38 -25.19
C VAL A 15 0.69 -14.04 -23.91
N LYS A 16 1.75 -13.25 -24.00
CA LYS A 16 2.51 -12.86 -22.81
C LYS A 16 1.64 -11.97 -21.91
N LEU A 17 1.78 -12.11 -20.60
CA LEU A 17 1.02 -11.31 -19.60
C LEU A 17 1.18 -9.80 -19.84
N SER A 18 2.35 -9.35 -20.30
CA SER A 18 2.65 -7.95 -20.64
C SER A 18 1.90 -7.44 -21.88
N GLU A 19 1.35 -8.34 -22.68
CA GLU A 19 0.62 -8.03 -23.92
C GLU A 19 -0.90 -7.94 -23.68
N CYS A 20 -1.39 -8.33 -22.51
CA CYS A 20 -2.80 -8.21 -22.12
C CYS A 20 -3.19 -6.74 -21.96
N LYS A 21 -3.90 -6.19 -22.94
CA LYS A 21 -4.31 -4.78 -22.92
C LYS A 21 -5.55 -4.50 -22.06
N THR A 22 -6.41 -5.48 -21.89
CA THR A 22 -7.64 -5.34 -21.09
C THR A 22 -7.56 -6.16 -19.81
N LEU A 23 -8.24 -5.68 -18.77
CA LEU A 23 -8.37 -6.44 -17.53
C LEU A 23 -9.04 -7.80 -17.74
N LYS A 24 -10.00 -7.89 -18.67
CA LYS A 24 -10.68 -9.15 -18.99
C LYS A 24 -9.70 -10.18 -19.56
N ASP A 25 -8.87 -9.78 -20.54
CA ASP A 25 -7.88 -10.67 -21.15
C ASP A 25 -6.85 -11.10 -20.09
N PHE A 26 -6.42 -10.17 -19.25
CA PHE A 26 -5.50 -10.40 -18.15
C PHE A 26 -6.04 -11.42 -17.14
N LEU A 27 -7.27 -11.25 -16.66
CA LEU A 27 -7.91 -12.16 -15.70
C LEU A 27 -8.24 -13.53 -16.31
N SER A 28 -8.34 -13.64 -17.64
CA SER A 28 -8.56 -14.89 -18.36
C SER A 28 -7.26 -15.63 -18.66
N HIS A 29 -6.10 -15.04 -18.39
CA HIS A 29 -4.80 -15.65 -18.67
C HIS A 29 -4.58 -16.86 -17.75
N PRO A 30 -4.10 -18.01 -18.26
CA PRO A 30 -3.94 -19.25 -17.49
C PRO A 30 -3.16 -19.08 -16.18
N ILE A 31 -2.02 -18.36 -16.22
CA ILE A 31 -1.19 -18.09 -15.05
C ILE A 31 -1.97 -17.31 -13.97
N ILE A 32 -2.78 -16.34 -14.38
CA ILE A 32 -3.59 -15.53 -13.46
C ILE A 32 -4.72 -16.38 -12.88
N LEU A 33 -5.38 -17.21 -13.69
CA LEU A 33 -6.41 -18.12 -13.21
C LEU A 33 -5.88 -19.11 -12.18
N GLU A 34 -4.66 -19.63 -12.35
CA GLU A 34 -4.00 -20.49 -11.37
C GLU A 34 -3.73 -19.73 -10.05
N LYS A 35 -3.18 -18.51 -10.13
CA LYS A 35 -2.97 -17.67 -8.94
C LYS A 35 -4.29 -17.37 -8.21
N VAL A 36 -5.34 -17.03 -8.94
CA VAL A 36 -6.66 -16.80 -8.34
C VAL A 36 -7.19 -18.07 -7.66
N LYS A 37 -7.07 -19.25 -8.30
CA LYS A 37 -7.48 -20.52 -7.70
C LYS A 37 -6.68 -20.84 -6.44
N ALA A 38 -5.37 -20.59 -6.44
CA ALA A 38 -4.53 -20.78 -5.27
C ALA A 38 -4.94 -19.87 -4.11
N LEU A 39 -5.28 -18.61 -4.40
CA LEU A 39 -5.61 -17.61 -3.40
C LEU A 39 -7.02 -17.80 -2.79
N VAL A 40 -8.04 -18.03 -3.62
CA VAL A 40 -9.44 -18.02 -3.19
C VAL A 40 -10.20 -19.34 -3.44
N ASN A 41 -9.51 -20.38 -3.90
CA ASN A 41 -10.05 -21.73 -4.12
C ASN A 41 -11.40 -21.72 -4.89
N LYS A 42 -12.45 -22.24 -4.27
CA LYS A 42 -13.81 -22.37 -4.85
C LYS A 42 -14.44 -21.01 -5.22
N ASN A 43 -13.94 -19.91 -4.68
CA ASN A 43 -14.50 -18.56 -4.89
C ASN A 43 -13.87 -17.81 -6.08
N ALA A 44 -13.04 -18.47 -6.89
CA ALA A 44 -12.31 -17.85 -7.99
C ALA A 44 -13.22 -17.09 -8.99
N ALA A 45 -14.35 -17.68 -9.38
CA ALA A 45 -15.29 -17.04 -10.31
C ALA A 45 -15.97 -15.80 -9.67
N THR A 46 -16.36 -15.90 -8.40
CA THR A 46 -16.95 -14.77 -7.66
C THR A 46 -15.91 -13.64 -7.49
N PHE A 47 -14.67 -13.99 -7.19
CA PHE A 47 -13.57 -13.02 -7.04
C PHE A 47 -13.32 -12.22 -8.33
N THR A 48 -13.15 -12.91 -9.46
CA THR A 48 -12.96 -12.24 -10.76
C THR A 48 -14.17 -11.39 -11.16
N THR A 49 -15.38 -11.86 -10.93
CA THR A 49 -16.61 -11.11 -11.18
C THR A 49 -16.68 -9.85 -10.32
N SER A 50 -16.34 -9.93 -9.04
CA SER A 50 -16.31 -8.78 -8.13
C SER A 50 -15.29 -7.73 -8.57
N ILE A 51 -14.09 -8.14 -8.99
CA ILE A 51 -13.08 -7.22 -9.53
C ILE A 51 -13.65 -6.48 -10.77
N MET A 52 -14.25 -7.23 -11.70
CA MET A 52 -14.82 -6.64 -12.91
C MET A 52 -15.96 -5.66 -12.59
N GLN A 53 -16.81 -5.95 -11.61
CA GLN A 53 -17.87 -5.03 -11.19
C GLN A 53 -17.30 -3.73 -10.62
N ILE A 54 -16.31 -3.81 -9.74
CA ILE A 54 -15.66 -2.63 -9.14
C ILE A 54 -15.00 -1.78 -10.23
N VAL A 55 -14.24 -2.39 -11.13
CA VAL A 55 -13.57 -1.68 -12.22
C VAL A 55 -14.58 -1.05 -13.18
N ASN A 56 -15.66 -1.76 -13.50
CA ASN A 56 -16.71 -1.24 -14.39
C ASN A 56 -17.49 -0.07 -13.79
N SER A 57 -17.54 0.05 -12.48
CA SER A 57 -18.18 1.19 -11.79
C SER A 57 -17.33 2.47 -11.77
N ASN A 58 -16.04 2.39 -12.13
CA ASN A 58 -15.11 3.52 -12.06
C ASN A 58 -14.33 3.67 -13.37
N THR A 59 -14.53 4.79 -14.06
CA THR A 59 -13.91 5.06 -15.38
C THR A 59 -12.39 5.14 -15.33
N MET A 60 -11.81 5.62 -14.23
CA MET A 60 -10.35 5.66 -14.08
C MET A 60 -9.76 4.27 -13.84
N LEU A 61 -10.44 3.40 -13.07
CA LEU A 61 -10.01 2.01 -12.87
C LEU A 61 -10.06 1.18 -14.17
N LYS A 62 -10.99 1.48 -15.09
CA LYS A 62 -11.01 0.83 -16.40
C LYS A 62 -9.72 1.03 -17.20
N ASN A 63 -9.07 2.17 -16.99
CA ASN A 63 -7.83 2.55 -17.67
C ASN A 63 -6.58 2.26 -16.83
N ALA A 64 -6.75 1.65 -15.67
CA ALA A 64 -5.62 1.30 -14.81
C ALA A 64 -4.87 0.06 -15.35
N VAL A 65 -3.59 0.00 -15.04
CA VAL A 65 -2.74 -1.16 -15.38
C VAL A 65 -3.37 -2.43 -14.79
N PRO A 66 -3.72 -3.44 -15.64
CA PRO A 66 -4.43 -4.65 -15.17
C PRO A 66 -3.73 -5.37 -14.01
N MET A 67 -2.40 -5.42 -14.02
CA MET A 67 -1.61 -6.02 -12.94
C MET A 67 -1.82 -5.30 -11.61
N SER A 68 -1.85 -3.96 -11.58
CA SER A 68 -2.07 -3.19 -10.34
C SER A 68 -3.47 -3.44 -9.76
N VAL A 69 -4.49 -3.52 -10.62
CA VAL A 69 -5.86 -3.88 -10.25
C VAL A 69 -5.91 -5.27 -9.61
N PHE A 70 -5.28 -6.22 -10.27
CA PHE A 70 -5.22 -7.61 -9.79
C PHE A 70 -4.50 -7.71 -8.43
N ASN A 71 -3.33 -7.10 -8.29
CA ASN A 71 -2.55 -7.14 -7.06
C ASN A 71 -3.26 -6.43 -5.89
N ALA A 72 -3.94 -5.30 -6.13
CA ALA A 72 -4.77 -4.65 -5.11
C ALA A 72 -5.93 -5.55 -4.65
N ALA A 73 -6.54 -6.29 -5.58
CA ALA A 73 -7.59 -7.25 -5.26
C ALA A 73 -7.03 -8.48 -4.51
N CYS A 74 -5.86 -8.98 -4.90
CA CYS A 74 -5.17 -10.06 -4.18
C CYS A 74 -4.86 -9.65 -2.74
N MET A 75 -4.38 -8.43 -2.52
CA MET A 75 -4.11 -7.90 -1.18
C MET A 75 -5.37 -7.90 -0.31
N ALA A 76 -6.49 -7.42 -0.85
CA ALA A 76 -7.78 -7.46 -0.15
C ALA A 76 -8.22 -8.90 0.18
N ALA A 77 -8.01 -9.84 -0.74
CA ALA A 77 -8.34 -11.25 -0.54
C ALA A 77 -7.46 -11.90 0.54
N THR A 78 -6.14 -11.64 0.52
CA THR A 78 -5.19 -12.12 1.53
C THR A 78 -5.58 -11.65 2.93
N LEU A 79 -6.02 -10.39 3.05
CA LEU A 79 -6.52 -9.82 4.30
C LEU A 79 -7.97 -10.25 4.62
N ASN A 80 -8.61 -11.01 3.72
CA ASN A 80 -10.03 -11.36 3.81
C ASN A 80 -10.93 -10.13 4.06
N LEU A 81 -10.64 -9.03 3.34
CA LEU A 81 -11.40 -7.77 3.37
C LEU A 81 -12.14 -7.59 2.04
N PRO A 82 -13.48 -7.66 2.04
CA PRO A 82 -14.24 -7.43 0.82
C PRO A 82 -14.06 -6.02 0.27
N LEU A 83 -13.82 -5.92 -1.05
CA LEU A 83 -13.70 -4.64 -1.77
C LEU A 83 -15.06 -4.03 -2.16
N GLN A 84 -16.15 -4.59 -1.70
CA GLN A 84 -17.50 -4.09 -2.00
C GLN A 84 -17.71 -2.73 -1.32
N ASN A 85 -17.97 -1.70 -2.13
CA ASN A 85 -18.12 -0.32 -1.65
C ASN A 85 -19.17 -0.17 -0.53
N GLY A 86 -20.25 -0.98 -0.54
CA GLY A 86 -21.28 -0.94 0.50
C GLY A 86 -20.80 -1.38 1.89
N LEU A 87 -19.77 -2.21 1.99
CA LEU A 87 -19.21 -2.67 3.27
C LEU A 87 -18.18 -1.69 3.84
N GLY A 88 -17.41 -1.06 2.96
CA GLY A 88 -16.46 -0.02 3.33
C GLY A 88 -15.27 -0.50 4.17
N PHE A 89 -14.83 -1.76 4.02
CA PHE A 89 -13.64 -2.27 4.73
C PHE A 89 -12.35 -1.92 4.01
N ALA A 90 -12.34 -2.07 2.69
CA ALA A 90 -11.21 -1.72 1.85
C ALA A 90 -11.70 -1.18 0.51
N TYR A 91 -10.84 -0.43 -0.16
CA TYR A 91 -11.11 0.20 -1.43
C TYR A 91 -9.99 -0.04 -2.42
N MET A 92 -10.34 -0.09 -3.69
CA MET A 92 -9.41 -0.01 -4.80
C MET A 92 -9.51 1.39 -5.38
N VAL A 93 -8.45 2.18 -5.25
CA VAL A 93 -8.45 3.60 -5.61
C VAL A 93 -7.55 3.81 -6.83
N PRO A 94 -8.06 4.41 -7.92
CA PRO A 94 -7.23 4.73 -9.06
C PRO A 94 -6.29 5.89 -8.72
N TYR A 95 -5.04 5.72 -9.05
CA TYR A 95 -4.00 6.72 -8.89
C TYR A 95 -3.29 6.98 -10.21
N GLN A 96 -3.10 8.23 -10.58
CA GLN A 96 -2.40 8.62 -11.80
C GLN A 96 -1.06 9.23 -11.46
N ARG A 97 0.02 8.61 -11.93
CA ARG A 97 1.37 9.15 -11.83
C ARG A 97 1.94 9.48 -13.19
N SER A 98 2.85 10.44 -13.20
CA SER A 98 3.65 10.77 -14.38
C SER A 98 5.06 10.19 -14.22
N TYR A 99 5.60 9.66 -15.31
CA TYR A 99 6.98 9.18 -15.36
C TYR A 99 7.61 9.58 -16.71
N LYS A 100 8.93 9.61 -16.76
CA LYS A 100 9.64 9.81 -18.02
C LYS A 100 9.89 8.44 -18.66
N ASP A 101 9.55 8.30 -19.93
CA ASP A 101 9.90 7.12 -20.72
C ASP A 101 11.39 7.11 -21.09
N LYS A 102 11.83 6.05 -21.81
CA LYS A 102 13.23 5.89 -22.23
C LYS A 102 13.73 7.05 -23.12
N ASP A 103 12.82 7.74 -23.79
CA ASP A 103 13.10 8.88 -24.67
C ASP A 103 13.04 10.23 -23.92
N GLY A 104 12.86 10.20 -22.60
CA GLY A 104 12.77 11.40 -21.76
C GLY A 104 11.42 12.12 -21.83
N LYS A 105 10.40 11.57 -22.51
CA LYS A 105 9.08 12.16 -22.62
C LYS A 105 8.21 11.81 -21.41
N TRP A 106 7.45 12.79 -20.92
CA TRP A 106 6.51 12.58 -19.84
C TRP A 106 5.33 11.72 -20.30
N GLN A 107 5.13 10.61 -19.61
CA GLN A 107 4.00 9.70 -19.79
C GLN A 107 3.14 9.69 -18.52
N LYS A 108 1.85 9.39 -18.68
CA LYS A 108 0.94 9.19 -17.55
C LYS A 108 0.49 7.74 -17.51
N VAL A 109 0.51 7.17 -16.32
CA VAL A 109 -0.01 5.82 -16.07
C VAL A 109 -1.01 5.88 -14.92
N THR A 110 -2.11 5.16 -15.07
CA THR A 110 -3.09 4.96 -14.00
C THR A 110 -2.86 3.60 -13.40
N GLU A 111 -2.66 3.53 -12.09
CA GLU A 111 -2.47 2.31 -11.31
C GLU A 111 -3.54 2.23 -10.22
N ALA A 112 -3.90 1.03 -9.81
CA ALA A 112 -4.80 0.82 -8.69
C ALA A 112 -4.00 0.69 -7.39
N GLN A 113 -4.40 1.46 -6.38
CA GLN A 113 -3.88 1.36 -5.02
C GLN A 113 -4.86 0.59 -4.15
N PHE A 114 -4.34 -0.26 -3.27
CA PHE A 114 -5.11 -0.80 -2.16
C PHE A 114 -5.21 0.25 -1.05
N GLN A 115 -6.40 0.46 -0.52
CA GLN A 115 -6.62 1.33 0.63
C GLN A 115 -7.55 0.66 1.63
N ILE A 116 -7.05 0.50 2.86
CA ILE A 116 -7.88 0.04 3.97
C ILE A 116 -8.61 1.23 4.61
N SER A 117 -9.83 1.01 5.07
CA SER A 117 -10.57 2.00 5.87
C SER A 117 -10.36 1.78 7.37
N TYR A 118 -10.84 2.72 8.21
CA TYR A 118 -10.85 2.52 9.65
C TYR A 118 -11.71 1.30 10.06
N LYS A 119 -12.79 1.02 9.35
CA LYS A 119 -13.61 -0.19 9.57
C LYS A 119 -12.84 -1.47 9.25
N GLY A 120 -12.00 -1.44 8.22
CA GLY A 120 -11.12 -2.55 7.88
C GLY A 120 -10.07 -2.80 8.95
N LEU A 121 -9.45 -1.74 9.48
CA LEU A 121 -8.50 -1.85 10.60
C LEU A 121 -9.17 -2.44 11.85
N ILE A 122 -10.37 -1.97 12.21
CA ILE A 122 -11.16 -2.54 13.31
C ILE A 122 -11.45 -4.03 13.07
N GLN A 123 -11.82 -4.40 11.84
CA GLN A 123 -12.11 -5.79 11.48
C GLN A 123 -10.88 -6.70 11.66
N LEU A 124 -9.70 -6.26 11.25
CA LEU A 124 -8.45 -7.01 11.44
C LEU A 124 -8.08 -7.08 12.92
N ALA A 125 -8.20 -5.98 13.65
CA ALA A 125 -7.94 -5.94 15.08
C ALA A 125 -8.85 -6.91 15.87
N GLN A 126 -10.15 -6.95 15.55
CA GLN A 126 -11.08 -7.88 16.16
C GLN A 126 -10.72 -9.35 15.87
N ARG A 127 -10.32 -9.66 14.63
CA ARG A 127 -9.91 -11.03 14.26
C ARG A 127 -8.63 -11.47 14.97
N SER A 128 -7.74 -10.56 15.34
CA SER A 128 -6.53 -10.92 16.08
C SER A 128 -6.82 -11.46 17.49
N GLY A 129 -8.02 -11.22 18.03
CA GLY A 129 -8.41 -11.63 19.37
C GLY A 129 -7.70 -10.90 20.51
N GLN A 130 -6.84 -9.92 20.20
CA GLN A 130 -6.05 -9.21 21.21
C GLN A 130 -6.75 -7.98 21.78
N PHE A 131 -7.75 -7.45 21.09
CA PHE A 131 -8.45 -6.23 21.46
C PHE A 131 -9.76 -6.53 22.18
N LYS A 132 -9.88 -6.06 23.42
CA LYS A 132 -11.12 -6.06 24.19
C LYS A 132 -12.05 -4.92 23.76
N ARG A 133 -11.47 -3.79 23.41
CA ARG A 133 -12.18 -2.58 22.96
C ARG A 133 -11.32 -1.83 21.95
N LEU A 134 -11.94 -1.29 20.92
CA LEU A 134 -11.29 -0.46 19.91
C LEU A 134 -12.33 0.51 19.35
N VAL A 135 -12.10 1.80 19.46
CA VAL A 135 -13.01 2.86 19.01
C VAL A 135 -12.24 3.97 18.33
N ALA A 136 -12.87 4.62 17.36
CA ALA A 136 -12.51 5.95 16.88
C ALA A 136 -13.78 6.76 16.73
N VAL A 137 -13.80 7.98 17.29
CA VAL A 137 -14.98 8.85 17.33
C VAL A 137 -14.58 10.31 17.09
N PRO A 138 -15.45 11.12 16.48
CA PRO A 138 -15.29 12.56 16.49
C PRO A 138 -15.52 13.10 17.91
N VAL A 139 -14.88 14.19 18.24
CA VAL A 139 -14.99 14.90 19.52
C VAL A 139 -15.55 16.29 19.26
N TYR A 140 -16.49 16.71 20.11
CA TYR A 140 -17.17 18.00 20.02
C TYR A 140 -16.81 18.88 21.23
N GLU A 141 -16.95 20.20 21.10
CA GLU A 141 -16.48 21.19 22.06
C GLU A 141 -16.89 20.87 23.52
N LYS A 142 -18.16 20.53 23.74
CA LYS A 142 -18.70 20.26 25.10
C LYS A 142 -18.26 18.90 25.67
N GLN A 143 -17.63 18.04 24.84
CA GLN A 143 -17.22 16.70 25.27
C GLN A 143 -15.80 16.66 25.83
N LEU A 144 -14.92 17.55 25.40
CA LEU A 144 -13.55 17.61 25.89
C LEU A 144 -13.49 18.44 27.16
N ILE A 145 -13.11 17.81 28.27
CA ILE A 145 -12.98 18.44 29.58
C ILE A 145 -11.53 18.82 29.87
N GLU A 146 -10.59 17.89 29.61
CA GLU A 146 -9.18 18.07 29.88
C GLU A 146 -8.36 17.42 28.77
N GLU A 147 -7.31 18.11 28.36
CA GLU A 147 -6.35 17.65 27.36
C GLU A 147 -4.96 17.57 28.00
N ASP A 148 -4.54 16.36 28.33
CA ASP A 148 -3.19 16.09 28.82
C ASP A 148 -2.57 14.91 28.03
N PRO A 149 -1.63 15.19 27.13
CA PRO A 149 -0.99 14.14 26.32
C PRO A 149 -0.20 13.10 27.13
N ILE A 150 0.12 13.40 28.40
CA ILE A 150 0.93 12.52 29.27
C ILE A 150 0.02 11.71 30.21
N ASN A 151 -0.92 12.39 30.85
CA ASN A 151 -1.79 11.75 31.86
C ASN A 151 -3.11 11.25 31.25
N GLY A 152 -3.39 11.58 30.01
CA GLY A 152 -4.58 11.15 29.26
C GLY A 152 -5.60 12.29 29.06
N TYR A 153 -6.64 11.98 28.31
CA TYR A 153 -7.70 12.91 27.95
C TYR A 153 -8.95 12.61 28.76
N VAL A 154 -9.63 13.66 29.24
CA VAL A 154 -10.89 13.52 29.98
C VAL A 154 -12.05 14.02 29.12
N PHE A 155 -13.03 13.14 28.90
CA PHE A 155 -14.21 13.44 28.10
C PHE A 155 -15.52 13.18 28.85
N ASP A 156 -16.49 14.05 28.66
CA ASP A 156 -17.88 13.79 28.99
C ASP A 156 -18.67 13.32 27.77
N TRP A 157 -18.64 12.04 27.53
CA TRP A 157 -19.35 11.39 26.40
C TRP A 157 -20.87 11.43 26.51
N LYS A 158 -21.43 11.94 27.60
CA LYS A 158 -22.88 12.14 27.78
C LYS A 158 -23.36 13.38 27.06
N GLN A 159 -22.48 14.36 26.86
CA GLN A 159 -22.78 15.55 26.08
C GLN A 159 -23.03 15.16 24.64
N LYS A 160 -24.17 15.59 24.10
CA LYS A 160 -24.50 15.36 22.69
C LYS A 160 -24.14 16.60 21.89
N PRO A 161 -23.59 16.38 20.66
CA PRO A 161 -23.33 17.51 19.76
C PRO A 161 -24.65 18.23 19.40
N GLU A 162 -24.55 19.50 19.13
CA GLU A 162 -25.66 20.29 18.58
C GLU A 162 -25.91 19.92 17.13
N GLN A 163 -27.08 20.28 16.62
CA GLN A 163 -27.38 19.97 15.20
C GLN A 163 -26.40 20.73 14.27
N ASN A 164 -25.72 20.01 13.41
CA ASN A 164 -24.68 20.52 12.50
C ASN A 164 -23.42 21.08 13.19
N GLU A 165 -23.17 20.76 14.45
CA GLU A 165 -21.91 21.06 15.12
C GLU A 165 -20.78 20.31 14.42
N LYS A 166 -19.66 21.00 14.20
CA LYS A 166 -18.46 20.38 13.64
C LYS A 166 -17.59 19.78 14.74
N PRO A 167 -16.96 18.64 14.51
CA PRO A 167 -15.97 18.11 15.43
C PRO A 167 -14.81 19.08 15.63
N ILE A 168 -14.35 19.25 16.87
CA ILE A 168 -13.11 19.96 17.20
C ILE A 168 -11.88 19.08 17.05
N GLY A 169 -12.07 17.76 17.02
CA GLY A 169 -11.00 16.79 16.87
C GLY A 169 -11.52 15.36 16.76
N TYR A 170 -10.59 14.44 16.77
CA TYR A 170 -10.85 13.00 16.59
C TYR A 170 -10.04 12.21 17.61
N TYR A 171 -10.70 11.27 18.24
CA TYR A 171 -10.13 10.45 19.29
C TYR A 171 -10.17 8.99 18.92
N ALA A 172 -9.07 8.28 19.15
CA ALA A 172 -8.97 6.84 19.03
C ALA A 172 -8.49 6.23 20.35
N TYR A 173 -9.06 5.08 20.71
CA TYR A 173 -8.75 4.37 21.93
C TYR A 173 -8.78 2.88 21.70
N PHE A 174 -7.87 2.15 22.34
CA PHE A 174 -8.00 0.70 22.46
C PHE A 174 -7.71 0.20 23.87
N GLN A 175 -8.29 -0.94 24.19
CA GLN A 175 -7.98 -1.76 25.34
C GLN A 175 -7.69 -3.18 24.88
N LEU A 176 -6.55 -3.72 25.28
CA LEU A 176 -6.17 -5.10 25.03
C LEU A 176 -6.80 -6.04 26.08
N VAL A 177 -6.78 -7.35 25.80
CA VAL A 177 -7.28 -8.38 26.73
C VAL A 177 -6.46 -8.43 28.03
N ASN A 178 -5.18 -8.04 28.00
CA ASN A 178 -4.33 -7.90 29.18
C ASN A 178 -4.54 -6.60 29.98
N SER A 179 -5.57 -5.83 29.62
CA SER A 179 -5.95 -4.53 30.19
C SER A 179 -5.03 -3.36 29.86
N PHE A 180 -4.00 -3.53 29.03
CA PHE A 180 -3.25 -2.40 28.50
C PHE A 180 -4.16 -1.49 27.69
N THR A 181 -4.05 -0.19 27.85
CA THR A 181 -4.82 0.81 27.14
C THR A 181 -3.90 1.81 26.46
N ALA A 182 -4.31 2.30 25.31
CA ALA A 182 -3.66 3.43 24.66
C ALA A 182 -4.69 4.28 23.93
N GLU A 183 -4.38 5.54 23.80
CA GLU A 183 -5.27 6.54 23.20
C GLU A 183 -4.49 7.56 22.39
N LEU A 184 -5.19 8.21 21.46
CA LEU A 184 -4.68 9.30 20.66
C LEU A 184 -5.82 10.26 20.36
N TYR A 185 -5.61 11.51 20.69
CA TYR A 185 -6.46 12.61 20.26
C TYR A 185 -5.68 13.49 19.27
N MET A 186 -6.35 13.95 18.24
CA MET A 186 -5.85 14.96 17.31
C MET A 186 -6.95 15.98 17.08
N THR A 187 -6.61 17.26 17.15
CA THR A 187 -7.49 18.35 16.76
C THR A 187 -7.80 18.30 15.27
N GLU A 188 -8.89 18.95 14.83
CA GLU A 188 -9.21 19.08 13.40
C GLU A 188 -8.04 19.68 12.62
N GLU A 189 -7.38 20.69 13.20
CA GLU A 189 -6.23 21.38 12.60
C GLU A 189 -5.04 20.42 12.42
N GLU A 190 -4.69 19.63 13.43
CA GLU A 190 -3.60 18.64 13.35
C GLU A 190 -3.88 17.57 12.30
N VAL A 191 -5.15 17.11 12.22
CA VAL A 191 -5.56 16.16 11.17
C VAL A 191 -5.44 16.81 9.78
N ASN A 192 -5.82 18.06 9.64
CA ASN A 192 -5.70 18.82 8.40
C ASN A 192 -4.23 18.98 7.98
N GLN A 193 -3.36 19.36 8.92
CA GLN A 193 -1.91 19.44 8.69
C GLN A 193 -1.31 18.08 8.30
N HIS A 194 -1.76 17.01 8.97
CA HIS A 194 -1.38 15.65 8.61
C HIS A 194 -1.79 15.32 7.16
N ALA A 195 -3.03 15.65 6.78
CA ALA A 195 -3.50 15.46 5.41
C ALA A 195 -2.67 16.24 4.38
N GLN A 196 -2.34 17.49 4.68
CA GLN A 196 -1.49 18.33 3.82
C GLN A 196 -0.09 17.73 3.66
N ARG A 197 0.48 17.20 4.73
CA ARG A 197 1.82 16.62 4.72
C ARG A 197 1.90 15.29 3.99
N TYR A 198 0.92 14.42 4.16
CA TYR A 198 1.01 13.02 3.73
C TYR A 198 0.09 12.64 2.56
N SER A 199 -0.90 13.48 2.18
CA SER A 199 -1.80 13.17 1.07
C SER A 199 -1.51 14.03 -0.16
N GLN A 200 -1.00 13.41 -1.22
CA GLN A 200 -0.78 14.10 -2.49
C GLN A 200 -2.09 14.57 -3.12
N THR A 201 -3.15 13.77 -3.03
CA THR A 201 -4.46 14.14 -3.58
C THR A 201 -5.01 15.38 -2.89
N TYR A 202 -4.79 15.53 -1.58
CA TYR A 202 -5.19 16.71 -0.84
C TYR A 202 -4.32 17.94 -1.20
N ARG A 203 -3.00 17.78 -1.30
CA ARG A 203 -2.11 18.84 -1.79
C ARG A 203 -2.49 19.32 -3.19
N THR A 204 -2.74 18.36 -4.09
CA THR A 204 -3.19 18.68 -5.47
C THR A 204 -4.53 19.44 -5.47
N TYR A 205 -5.45 19.07 -4.58
CA TYR A 205 -6.71 19.78 -4.40
C TYR A 205 -6.47 21.22 -3.96
N LEU A 206 -5.66 21.44 -2.92
CA LEU A 206 -5.35 22.77 -2.39
C LEU A 206 -4.68 23.67 -3.44
N ASP A 207 -3.75 23.11 -4.20
CA ASP A 207 -3.03 23.79 -5.27
C ASP A 207 -3.96 24.19 -6.44
N LYS A 208 -4.87 23.31 -6.85
CA LYS A 208 -5.90 23.65 -7.84
C LYS A 208 -6.89 24.69 -7.33
N LYS A 209 -7.31 24.57 -6.08
CA LYS A 209 -8.21 25.51 -5.42
C LYS A 209 -7.59 26.92 -5.36
N SER A 210 -6.30 27.01 -5.04
CA SER A 210 -5.58 28.31 -5.02
C SER A 210 -5.53 28.99 -6.39
N ARG A 211 -5.57 28.20 -7.47
CA ARG A 211 -5.63 28.69 -8.87
C ARG A 211 -7.06 28.95 -9.38
N GLY A 212 -8.08 28.77 -8.54
CA GLY A 212 -9.48 28.91 -8.92
C GLY A 212 -10.04 27.78 -9.79
N GLU A 213 -9.32 26.65 -9.88
CA GLU A 213 -9.74 25.49 -10.64
C GLU A 213 -10.72 24.62 -9.83
N LYS A 214 -11.67 23.99 -10.52
CA LYS A 214 -12.55 22.99 -9.87
C LYS A 214 -11.74 21.74 -9.55
N ALA A 215 -11.74 21.34 -8.28
CA ALA A 215 -11.10 20.15 -7.81
C ALA A 215 -11.91 19.51 -6.68
N THR A 216 -11.76 18.21 -6.49
CA THR A 216 -12.32 17.46 -5.37
C THR A 216 -11.26 16.55 -4.79
N SER A 217 -11.43 16.19 -3.53
CA SER A 217 -10.58 15.25 -2.81
C SER A 217 -11.42 14.52 -1.77
N VAL A 218 -11.12 13.26 -1.54
CA VAL A 218 -11.77 12.47 -0.47
C VAL A 218 -11.62 13.16 0.89
N TRP A 219 -10.53 13.88 1.13
CA TRP A 219 -10.30 14.69 2.31
C TRP A 219 -11.25 15.89 2.45
N VAL A 220 -11.89 16.30 1.40
CA VAL A 220 -12.89 17.38 1.43
C VAL A 220 -14.30 16.80 1.52
N ASP A 221 -14.56 15.77 0.71
CA ASP A 221 -15.90 15.20 0.58
C ASP A 221 -16.27 14.29 1.77
N ASN A 222 -15.27 13.70 2.43
CA ASN A 222 -15.43 12.74 3.53
C ASN A 222 -14.36 12.94 4.62
N PHE A 223 -14.18 14.17 5.09
CA PHE A 223 -13.14 14.54 6.05
C PHE A 223 -13.17 13.67 7.30
N ASP A 224 -14.33 13.53 7.94
CA ASP A 224 -14.48 12.76 9.18
C ASP A 224 -14.02 11.30 9.02
N SER A 225 -14.37 10.66 7.91
CA SER A 225 -13.94 9.27 7.66
C SER A 225 -12.44 9.15 7.49
N MET A 226 -11.81 10.15 6.86
CA MET A 226 -10.34 10.18 6.69
C MET A 226 -9.65 10.52 8.01
N ALA A 227 -10.21 11.42 8.81
CA ALA A 227 -9.73 11.76 10.14
C ALA A 227 -9.77 10.56 11.09
N LEU A 228 -10.91 9.86 11.15
CA LEU A 228 -11.07 8.64 11.94
C LEU A 228 -10.08 7.54 11.51
N LYS A 229 -9.84 7.40 10.19
CA LYS A 229 -8.82 6.50 9.66
C LYS A 229 -7.44 6.91 10.14
N THR A 230 -7.12 8.19 10.11
CA THR A 230 -5.80 8.72 10.48
C THR A 230 -5.49 8.45 11.94
N VAL A 231 -6.37 8.85 12.87
CA VAL A 231 -6.14 8.63 14.31
C VAL A 231 -6.08 7.15 14.66
N MET A 232 -6.93 6.32 14.04
CA MET A 232 -6.92 4.88 14.23
C MET A 232 -5.63 4.24 13.73
N LYS A 233 -5.20 4.57 12.51
CA LYS A 233 -3.97 4.03 11.92
C LYS A 233 -2.75 4.45 12.72
N LEU A 234 -2.65 5.71 13.12
CA LEU A 234 -1.54 6.22 13.92
C LEU A 234 -1.46 5.55 15.29
N LEU A 235 -2.59 5.42 15.98
CA LEU A 235 -2.64 4.75 17.27
C LEU A 235 -2.21 3.29 17.16
N LEU A 236 -2.80 2.53 16.24
CA LEU A 236 -2.51 1.11 16.07
C LEU A 236 -1.06 0.88 15.63
N SER A 237 -0.56 1.63 14.66
CA SER A 237 0.79 1.44 14.13
C SER A 237 1.90 1.76 15.13
N LYS A 238 1.62 2.64 16.11
CA LYS A 238 2.63 3.07 17.10
C LYS A 238 2.59 2.28 18.41
N GLN A 239 1.40 1.82 18.84
CA GLN A 239 1.21 1.33 20.19
C GLN A 239 0.53 -0.03 20.31
N ALA A 240 -0.08 -0.53 19.21
CA ALA A 240 -0.77 -1.81 19.26
C ALA A 240 0.16 -2.99 18.89
N PRO A 241 -0.06 -4.17 19.48
CA PRO A 241 0.52 -5.40 18.95
C PRO A 241 -0.17 -5.73 17.62
N LEU A 242 0.56 -5.57 16.52
CA LEU A 242 0.04 -5.82 15.18
C LEU A 242 0.16 -7.30 14.82
N SER A 243 -0.96 -7.96 14.47
CA SER A 243 -0.91 -9.27 13.82
C SER A 243 -0.25 -9.14 12.43
N VAL A 244 0.16 -10.27 11.85
CA VAL A 244 0.80 -10.28 10.52
C VAL A 244 -0.11 -9.63 9.47
N GLU A 245 -1.43 -9.90 9.53
CA GLU A 245 -2.40 -9.30 8.62
C GLU A 245 -2.52 -7.78 8.85
N MET A 246 -2.46 -7.32 10.11
CA MET A 246 -2.50 -5.88 10.41
C MET A 246 -1.23 -5.18 9.94
N GLN A 247 -0.06 -5.79 10.11
CA GLN A 247 1.22 -5.27 9.58
C GLN A 247 1.14 -5.13 8.05
N SER A 248 0.75 -6.20 7.37
CA SER A 248 0.58 -6.21 5.91
C SER A 248 -0.42 -5.17 5.44
N ALA A 249 -1.54 -5.00 6.16
CA ALA A 249 -2.56 -4.01 5.82
C ALA A 249 -2.07 -2.56 5.98
N VAL A 250 -1.31 -2.27 7.05
CA VAL A 250 -0.73 -0.95 7.29
C VAL A 250 0.32 -0.61 6.24
N LEU A 251 1.15 -1.59 5.86
CA LEU A 251 2.16 -1.44 4.81
C LEU A 251 1.52 -1.31 3.42
N ALA A 252 0.46 -2.05 3.11
CA ALA A 252 -0.20 -1.97 1.81
C ALA A 252 -1.07 -0.72 1.63
N ASP A 253 -1.42 -0.03 2.72
CA ASP A 253 -2.33 1.11 2.67
C ASP A 253 -1.75 2.28 1.88
N GLN A 254 -2.48 2.70 0.85
CA GLN A 254 -2.09 3.75 -0.10
C GLN A 254 -0.91 3.37 -1.02
N ALA A 255 -0.54 2.10 -1.08
CA ALA A 255 0.50 1.61 -1.96
C ALA A 255 -0.07 1.02 -3.26
N VAL A 256 0.71 1.08 -4.33
CA VAL A 256 0.54 0.20 -5.48
C VAL A 256 1.20 -1.11 -5.13
N VAL A 257 0.40 -2.16 -4.95
CA VAL A 257 0.90 -3.50 -4.60
C VAL A 257 1.57 -4.09 -5.83
N LYS A 258 2.87 -4.41 -5.75
CA LYS A 258 3.63 -5.05 -6.82
C LYS A 258 3.52 -6.57 -6.74
N ASP A 259 3.65 -7.12 -5.55
CA ASP A 259 3.40 -8.54 -5.26
C ASP A 259 2.79 -8.66 -3.86
N ALA A 260 1.57 -9.17 -3.78
CA ALA A 260 0.86 -9.30 -2.51
C ALA A 260 1.42 -10.45 -1.64
N GLU A 261 1.97 -11.51 -2.25
CA GLU A 261 2.52 -12.66 -1.55
C GLU A 261 3.91 -12.36 -0.96
N LYS A 262 4.72 -11.59 -1.71
CA LYS A 262 6.05 -11.19 -1.26
C LYS A 262 6.05 -9.92 -0.40
N GLY A 263 4.92 -9.22 -0.32
CA GLY A 263 4.82 -7.96 0.40
C GLY A 263 5.57 -6.81 -0.29
N GLU A 264 5.68 -6.84 -1.61
CA GLU A 264 6.33 -5.79 -2.40
C GLU A 264 5.35 -4.64 -2.67
N PHE A 265 5.65 -3.46 -2.13
CA PHE A 265 4.83 -2.26 -2.23
C PHE A 265 5.59 -1.11 -2.89
N SER A 266 4.87 -0.27 -3.65
CA SER A 266 5.39 0.96 -4.21
C SER A 266 4.53 2.14 -3.75
N TYR A 267 5.10 3.02 -2.95
CA TYR A 267 4.43 4.22 -2.47
C TYR A 267 4.66 5.36 -3.46
N VAL A 268 3.62 5.74 -4.16
CA VAL A 268 3.69 6.76 -5.20
C VAL A 268 3.52 8.17 -4.63
N ASP A 269 2.88 8.27 -3.45
CA ASP A 269 2.57 9.54 -2.78
C ASP A 269 3.70 10.06 -1.89
N ASN A 270 4.58 9.20 -1.47
CA ASN A 270 5.75 9.58 -0.73
C ASN A 270 6.91 9.80 -1.72
N ASN A 271 7.25 11.07 -1.96
CA ASN A 271 8.64 11.47 -2.23
C ASN A 271 9.47 11.35 -0.92
N ILE A 272 9.26 10.34 -0.12
CA ILE A 272 10.38 9.72 0.52
C ILE A 272 11.11 9.18 -0.72
N GLN A 273 12.15 9.86 -1.20
CA GLN A 273 13.30 9.16 -1.68
C GLN A 273 13.40 7.99 -0.71
N ASP A 274 13.04 6.79 -1.17
CA ASP A 274 13.49 5.57 -0.52
C ASP A 274 14.87 5.97 -0.07
N ALA A 275 15.06 6.09 1.24
CA ALA A 275 16.39 6.39 1.75
C ALA A 275 17.18 5.40 0.95
N ASP A 276 17.91 5.90 -0.04
CA ASP A 276 18.62 5.05 -0.94
C ASP A 276 19.14 3.94 -0.06
N PHE A 277 18.42 2.83 0.01
CA PHE A 277 19.06 1.57 0.10
C PHE A 277 19.70 1.51 -1.28
N THR A 278 20.71 2.34 -1.49
CA THR A 278 21.84 1.91 -2.23
C THR A 278 22.07 0.53 -1.65
N GLU A 279 21.66 -0.52 -2.38
CA GLU A 279 22.42 -1.74 -2.32
C GLU A 279 23.82 -1.22 -2.02
N LEU A 280 24.39 -1.60 -0.88
CA LEU A 280 25.74 -1.17 -0.51
C LEU A 280 26.66 -1.81 -1.54
N THR A 281 26.45 -1.42 -2.79
CA THR A 281 27.35 -1.67 -3.90
C THR A 281 28.57 -0.89 -3.50
N VAL A 282 29.56 -1.67 -3.19
CA VAL A 282 30.90 -1.20 -2.82
C VAL A 282 31.25 -0.08 -3.79
N SER A 283 31.48 1.13 -3.29
CA SER A 283 31.90 2.25 -4.14
C SER A 283 33.14 1.85 -4.92
N ASP A 284 33.30 2.35 -6.13
CA ASP A 284 34.45 2.01 -6.98
C ASP A 284 35.79 2.14 -6.23
N GLU A 285 35.93 3.14 -5.34
CA GLU A 285 37.13 3.31 -4.52
C GLU A 285 37.29 2.21 -3.46
N ALA A 286 36.18 1.76 -2.83
CA ALA A 286 36.21 0.67 -1.85
C ALA A 286 36.42 -0.67 -2.55
N PHE A 287 35.89 -0.86 -3.77
CA PHE A 287 36.09 -2.05 -4.58
C PHE A 287 37.54 -2.20 -5.01
N GLU A 288 38.18 -1.13 -5.45
CA GLU A 288 39.62 -1.13 -5.80
C GLU A 288 40.50 -1.44 -4.57
N LYS A 289 40.14 -0.98 -3.37
CA LYS A 289 40.83 -1.37 -2.13
C LYS A 289 40.66 -2.87 -1.83
N CYS A 290 39.45 -3.40 -1.96
CA CYS A 290 39.22 -4.85 -1.79
C CYS A 290 40.05 -5.67 -2.78
N LYS A 291 40.15 -5.27 -4.04
CA LYS A 291 41.03 -5.92 -5.03
C LYS A 291 42.49 -5.91 -4.58
N GLN A 292 42.98 -4.76 -4.16
CA GLN A 292 44.38 -4.64 -3.71
C GLN A 292 44.68 -5.51 -2.49
N ASN A 293 43.76 -5.55 -1.51
CA ASN A 293 43.93 -6.39 -0.34
C ASN A 293 43.95 -7.89 -0.66
N ILE A 294 43.13 -8.34 -1.64
CA ILE A 294 43.15 -9.72 -2.13
C ILE A 294 44.46 -10.01 -2.86
N ILE A 295 44.90 -9.12 -3.77
CA ILE A 295 46.16 -9.27 -4.51
C ILE A 295 47.37 -9.31 -3.57
N ASN A 296 47.36 -8.53 -2.52
CA ASN A 296 48.41 -8.47 -1.52
C ASN A 296 48.35 -9.68 -0.52
N GLY A 297 47.32 -10.50 -0.57
CA GLY A 297 47.11 -11.61 0.37
C GLY A 297 46.74 -11.18 1.79
N GLU A 298 46.26 -9.93 1.94
CA GLU A 298 45.86 -9.36 3.24
C GLU A 298 44.47 -9.82 3.68
N THR A 299 43.63 -10.27 2.74
CA THR A 299 42.27 -10.79 3.00
C THR A 299 41.82 -11.72 1.89
N THR A 300 40.83 -12.55 2.18
CA THR A 300 40.21 -13.47 1.21
C THR A 300 38.81 -12.95 0.83
N LEU A 301 38.30 -13.36 -0.34
CA LEU A 301 36.96 -13.03 -0.77
C LEU A 301 35.91 -13.50 0.25
N GLN A 302 36.14 -14.66 0.86
CA GLN A 302 35.26 -15.21 1.88
C GLN A 302 35.23 -14.35 3.15
N GLU A 303 36.37 -13.88 3.63
CA GLU A 303 36.46 -12.97 4.78
C GLU A 303 35.78 -11.63 4.51
N LEU A 304 35.89 -11.09 3.30
CA LEU A 304 35.18 -9.86 2.91
C LEU A 304 33.67 -10.05 2.92
N CYS A 305 33.16 -11.17 2.41
CA CYS A 305 31.74 -11.51 2.43
C CYS A 305 31.23 -11.78 3.85
N ASP A 306 32.00 -12.52 4.67
CA ASP A 306 31.61 -12.87 6.04
C ASP A 306 31.67 -11.67 7.00
N SER A 307 32.42 -10.62 6.64
CA SER A 307 32.47 -9.38 7.42
C SER A 307 31.14 -8.62 7.47
N GLY A 308 30.25 -8.87 6.49
CA GLY A 308 28.97 -8.16 6.35
C GLY A 308 29.10 -6.65 6.06
N MET A 309 30.33 -6.18 5.79
CA MET A 309 30.60 -4.76 5.49
C MET A 309 30.48 -4.42 4.01
N TYR A 310 30.48 -5.43 3.14
CA TYR A 310 30.47 -5.27 1.69
C TYR A 310 29.45 -6.18 1.04
N GLU A 311 28.54 -5.63 0.25
CA GLU A 311 27.68 -6.36 -0.70
C GLU A 311 28.21 -6.14 -2.11
N PHE A 312 28.80 -7.17 -2.69
CA PHE A 312 29.35 -7.13 -4.04
C PHE A 312 28.25 -7.46 -5.07
N SER A 313 28.22 -6.72 -6.18
CA SER A 313 27.43 -7.12 -7.32
C SER A 313 27.97 -8.43 -7.88
N LYS A 314 27.14 -9.16 -8.65
CA LYS A 314 27.58 -10.41 -9.26
C LYS A 314 28.83 -10.23 -10.12
N GLU A 315 28.94 -9.13 -10.83
CA GLU A 315 30.09 -8.80 -11.69
C GLU A 315 31.33 -8.51 -10.84
N GLN A 316 31.19 -7.78 -9.75
CA GLN A 316 32.26 -7.50 -8.80
C GLN A 316 32.73 -8.77 -8.09
N TYR A 317 31.81 -9.64 -7.70
CA TYR A 317 32.13 -10.92 -7.07
C TYR A 317 32.92 -11.83 -8.01
N ASP A 318 32.47 -11.98 -9.27
CA ASP A 318 33.15 -12.79 -10.30
C ASP A 318 34.56 -12.25 -10.64
N GLU A 319 34.77 -10.94 -10.51
CA GLU A 319 36.09 -10.31 -10.72
C GLU A 319 37.03 -10.57 -9.55
N LEU A 320 36.56 -10.46 -8.28
CA LEU A 320 37.34 -10.76 -7.09
C LEU A 320 37.68 -12.24 -6.98
N GLU A 321 36.78 -13.14 -7.36
CA GLU A 321 37.03 -14.60 -7.41
C GLU A 321 38.11 -14.98 -8.42
N LYS A 322 38.19 -14.25 -9.53
CA LYS A 322 39.27 -14.47 -10.53
C LYS A 322 40.62 -13.98 -9.99
N LEU A 323 40.66 -12.89 -9.26
CA LEU A 323 41.89 -12.34 -8.68
C LEU A 323 42.44 -13.23 -7.56
N GLU A 324 41.56 -13.85 -6.75
CA GLU A 324 41.98 -14.76 -5.67
C GLU A 324 42.55 -16.09 -6.21
N LYS A 325 42.23 -16.47 -7.47
CA LYS A 325 42.73 -17.68 -8.11
C LYS A 325 44.04 -17.49 -8.90
N LEU A 326 44.56 -16.27 -8.96
CA LEU A 326 45.84 -15.91 -9.61
C LEU A 326 46.97 -15.94 -8.61
#